data_5ac9259c0bf17d001c0b7d8d68220bdf
#
_entry.id   5ac9259c0bf17d001c0b7d8d68220bdf
#
_cell.length_a   1.000
_cell.length_b   1.000
_cell.length_c   1.000
_cell.angle_alpha   90.00
_cell.angle_beta   90.00
_cell.angle_gamma   90.00
#
_symmetry.space_group_name_H-M   'P 1'
#
loop_
_entity.id
_entity.type
_entity.pdbx_description
1 polymer ?
#
loop_
_entity_poly.entity_id
_entity_poly.type
_entity_poly.pdbx_seq_one_letter_code
_entity_poly.pdbx_strand_id
1 'polypeptide(L)'
;LGYDTVWTAEAYGSDALSPLAYLAAKTDRIKLGTAVIQLAGRTPANAAMTIATIDALAGGNRVICGIGVSGPQIVEGWYGQPWGKPYYHIKDYVTIMKKVLRREEPVIHEGKEISLPFIGDGAMGVGKPLKSILHMNPDIPIWLGTGMESTVKLTAEIADGWLPLGLVPENFDTYKPWIDAGLEKAGKTSDSFECQAMSNVIITDDVKAGLDRMKPGIALYVGGMGHKSKNFHKEMMVRRGFGDAAERIQELYLAKRKDEATAAVPDEFDDQGALVGNKAR
;
A
#
# COMPACT_ATOMS: atom_id res chain seq x y z
N LEU A 1 -20.87 -14.39 4.22
CA LEU A 1 -20.16 -14.73 2.98
C LEU A 1 -18.78 -15.37 3.25
N GLY A 2 -18.26 -15.35 4.49
CA GLY A 2 -17.04 -16.05 4.89
C GLY A 2 -15.74 -15.32 4.51
N TYR A 3 -15.77 -14.03 4.24
CA TYR A 3 -14.54 -13.25 4.06
C TYR A 3 -13.79 -13.08 5.39
N ASP A 4 -12.46 -13.17 5.32
CA ASP A 4 -11.58 -13.03 6.49
C ASP A 4 -11.23 -11.57 6.78
N THR A 5 -11.04 -10.74 5.76
CA THR A 5 -10.60 -9.35 5.90
C THR A 5 -11.37 -8.43 4.95
N VAL A 6 -11.69 -7.23 5.41
CA VAL A 6 -12.15 -6.12 4.58
C VAL A 6 -11.06 -5.06 4.51
N TRP A 7 -10.81 -4.54 3.31
CA TRP A 7 -9.77 -3.55 3.06
C TRP A 7 -10.36 -2.22 2.62
N THR A 8 -9.91 -1.14 3.25
CA THR A 8 -10.22 0.23 2.84
C THR A 8 -8.99 0.88 2.23
N ALA A 9 -9.19 1.81 1.31
CA ALA A 9 -8.08 2.49 0.63
C ALA A 9 -8.31 4.00 0.63
N GLU A 10 -7.23 4.75 0.46
CA GLU A 10 -7.32 6.19 0.25
C GLU A 10 -6.49 6.66 -0.94
N ALA A 11 -7.03 7.66 -1.62
CA ALA A 11 -6.34 8.42 -2.64
C ALA A 11 -6.74 9.91 -2.44
N TYR A 12 -7.03 10.63 -3.50
CA TYR A 12 -7.58 11.99 -3.42
C TYR A 12 -9.13 11.97 -3.41
N GLY A 13 -9.69 11.21 -2.49
CA GLY A 13 -11.13 10.98 -2.34
C GLY A 13 -11.48 10.72 -0.88
N SER A 14 -12.07 9.57 -0.58
CA SER A 14 -12.33 9.16 0.81
C SER A 14 -11.05 8.74 1.52
N ASP A 15 -10.92 9.07 2.81
CA ASP A 15 -9.88 8.49 3.66
C ASP A 15 -10.17 7.02 3.97
N ALA A 16 -9.14 6.27 4.34
CA ALA A 16 -9.27 4.85 4.64
C ALA A 16 -9.71 4.55 6.08
N LEU A 17 -9.42 5.44 7.03
CA LEU A 17 -9.58 5.15 8.46
C LEU A 17 -11.00 5.40 8.96
N SER A 18 -11.71 6.42 8.44
CA SER A 18 -13.09 6.70 8.83
C SER A 18 -14.05 5.55 8.49
N PRO A 19 -14.08 4.99 7.27
CA PRO A 19 -14.91 3.82 6.99
C PRO A 19 -14.47 2.59 7.81
N LEU A 20 -13.17 2.42 8.07
CA LEU A 20 -12.67 1.32 8.88
C LEU A 20 -13.18 1.40 10.32
N ALA A 21 -13.18 2.59 10.93
CA ALA A 21 -13.74 2.82 12.26
C ALA A 21 -15.24 2.52 12.31
N TYR A 22 -15.99 2.90 11.26
CA TYR A 22 -17.41 2.56 11.17
C TYR A 22 -17.64 1.05 11.09
N LEU A 23 -16.85 0.33 10.29
CA LEU A 23 -16.91 -1.13 10.18
C LEU A 23 -16.52 -1.82 11.49
N ALA A 24 -15.57 -1.27 12.25
CA ALA A 24 -15.21 -1.76 13.57
C ALA A 24 -16.40 -1.83 14.52
N ALA A 25 -17.27 -0.79 14.49
CA ALA A 25 -18.47 -0.73 15.31
C ALA A 25 -19.65 -1.58 14.77
N LYS A 26 -19.56 -2.11 13.55
CA LYS A 26 -20.65 -2.86 12.90
C LYS A 26 -20.34 -4.34 12.68
N THR A 27 -19.15 -4.79 13.03
CA THR A 27 -18.70 -6.16 12.78
C THR A 27 -17.93 -6.70 13.98
N ASP A 28 -17.99 -8.02 14.21
CA ASP A 28 -17.39 -8.64 15.39
C ASP A 28 -16.24 -9.61 15.07
N ARG A 29 -16.12 -10.07 13.81
CA ARG A 29 -15.19 -11.15 13.43
C ARG A 29 -14.22 -10.81 12.33
N ILE A 30 -14.68 -10.11 11.30
CA ILE A 30 -13.88 -9.80 10.11
C ILE A 30 -12.69 -8.92 10.50
N LYS A 31 -11.51 -9.23 9.99
CA LYS A 31 -10.33 -8.36 10.11
C LYS A 31 -10.54 -7.07 9.30
N LEU A 32 -9.95 -5.99 9.76
CA LEU A 32 -10.12 -4.64 9.25
C LEU A 32 -8.77 -4.11 8.80
N GLY A 33 -8.54 -4.02 7.49
CA GLY A 33 -7.27 -3.61 6.94
C GLY A 33 -7.33 -2.32 6.13
N THR A 34 -6.23 -1.61 6.06
CA THR A 34 -6.04 -0.53 5.09
C THR A 34 -5.11 -0.99 3.95
N ALA A 35 -5.51 -0.73 2.70
CA ALA A 35 -4.70 -1.07 1.52
C ALA A 35 -4.69 0.10 0.52
N VAL A 36 -4.11 1.22 0.82
CA VAL A 36 -3.28 1.57 1.98
C VAL A 36 -3.66 2.94 2.53
N ILE A 37 -3.23 3.30 3.76
CA ILE A 37 -3.11 4.71 4.15
C ILE A 37 -1.84 5.31 3.54
N GLN A 38 -1.88 6.60 3.19
CA GLN A 38 -0.73 7.27 2.59
C GLN A 38 0.15 7.94 3.64
N LEU A 39 1.46 7.67 3.58
CA LEU A 39 2.47 8.24 4.49
C LEU A 39 2.38 9.76 4.59
N ALA A 40 2.20 10.45 3.45
CA ALA A 40 2.12 11.90 3.40
C ALA A 40 0.85 12.49 4.03
N GLY A 41 -0.19 11.69 4.19
CA GLY A 41 -1.48 12.16 4.71
C GLY A 41 -1.52 12.39 6.22
N ARG A 42 -0.59 11.77 6.96
CA ARG A 42 -0.54 11.92 8.44
C ARG A 42 0.85 11.58 9.00
N THR A 43 1.17 12.17 10.16
CA THR A 43 2.43 11.84 10.84
C THR A 43 2.41 10.41 11.40
N PRO A 44 3.57 9.75 11.59
CA PRO A 44 3.62 8.37 12.10
C PRO A 44 3.00 8.22 13.50
N ALA A 45 3.16 9.22 14.37
CA ALA A 45 2.53 9.21 15.69
C ALA A 45 1.00 9.29 15.58
N ASN A 46 0.46 10.15 14.69
CA ASN A 46 -0.98 10.23 14.45
C ASN A 46 -1.52 8.92 13.86
N ALA A 47 -0.82 8.33 12.89
CA ALA A 47 -1.22 7.06 12.30
C ALA A 47 -1.27 5.93 13.35
N ALA A 48 -0.23 5.82 14.20
CA ALA A 48 -0.20 4.85 15.29
C ALA A 48 -1.37 5.03 16.27
N MET A 49 -1.64 6.28 16.68
CA MET A 49 -2.76 6.59 17.58
C MET A 49 -4.11 6.23 16.95
N THR A 50 -4.31 6.59 15.68
CA THR A 50 -5.60 6.35 15.00
C THR A 50 -5.85 4.86 14.81
N ILE A 51 -4.85 4.12 14.32
CA ILE A 51 -5.01 2.69 14.08
C ILE A 51 -5.22 1.90 15.37
N ALA A 52 -4.53 2.28 16.45
CA ALA A 52 -4.73 1.68 17.76
C ALA A 52 -6.09 2.01 18.37
N THR A 53 -6.63 3.21 18.11
CA THR A 53 -8.00 3.57 18.50
C THR A 53 -9.01 2.69 17.77
N ILE A 54 -8.83 2.47 16.46
CA ILE A 54 -9.72 1.60 15.67
C ILE A 54 -9.63 0.15 16.17
N ASP A 55 -8.42 -0.35 16.49
CA ASP A 55 -8.25 -1.70 17.04
C ASP A 55 -8.99 -1.87 18.38
N ALA A 56 -8.91 -0.87 19.26
CA ALA A 56 -9.67 -0.87 20.52
C ALA A 56 -11.20 -0.84 20.29
N LEU A 57 -11.69 -0.02 19.34
CA LEU A 57 -13.09 0.00 18.93
C LEU A 57 -13.55 -1.34 18.33
N ALA A 58 -12.65 -2.05 17.69
CA ALA A 58 -12.89 -3.37 17.11
C ALA A 58 -12.85 -4.52 18.13
N GLY A 59 -12.59 -4.24 19.40
CA GLY A 59 -12.44 -5.26 20.45
C GLY A 59 -11.02 -5.85 20.54
N GLY A 60 -10.05 -5.32 19.82
CA GLY A 60 -8.65 -5.74 19.78
C GLY A 60 -8.33 -6.87 18.79
N ASN A 61 -7.09 -6.88 18.29
CA ASN A 61 -6.51 -7.92 17.44
C ASN A 61 -7.23 -8.19 16.10
N ARG A 62 -7.99 -7.20 15.60
CA ARG A 62 -8.67 -7.31 14.30
C ARG A 62 -8.15 -6.36 13.23
N VAL A 63 -7.26 -5.45 13.58
CA VAL A 63 -6.81 -4.41 12.66
C VAL A 63 -5.45 -4.74 12.03
N ILE A 64 -5.32 -4.43 10.74
CA ILE A 64 -4.07 -4.50 9.96
C ILE A 64 -3.81 -3.12 9.38
N CYS A 65 -2.66 -2.53 9.71
CA CYS A 65 -2.26 -1.22 9.21
C CYS A 65 -1.45 -1.34 7.91
N GLY A 66 -2.12 -1.25 6.78
CA GLY A 66 -1.44 -1.18 5.48
C GLY A 66 -1.06 0.26 5.10
N ILE A 67 0.19 0.48 4.76
CA ILE A 67 0.81 1.80 4.52
C ILE A 67 1.47 1.82 3.14
N GLY A 68 1.37 2.94 2.42
CA GLY A 68 2.03 3.14 1.14
C GLY A 68 2.52 4.57 0.91
N VAL A 69 3.47 4.72 0.00
CA VAL A 69 4.08 6.02 -0.31
C VAL A 69 3.28 6.86 -1.28
N SER A 70 2.37 6.26 -2.06
CA SER A 70 1.72 6.91 -3.22
C SER A 70 2.74 7.34 -4.30
N GLY A 71 2.42 8.32 -5.12
CA GLY A 71 3.31 8.91 -6.14
C GLY A 71 3.63 10.37 -5.85
N PRO A 72 4.72 10.92 -6.43
CA PRO A 72 5.12 12.31 -6.18
C PRO A 72 4.02 13.31 -6.52
N GLN A 73 3.21 13.06 -7.55
CA GLN A 73 2.11 13.94 -7.94
C GLN A 73 1.02 14.06 -6.85
N ILE A 74 0.84 13.03 -6.03
CA ILE A 74 -0.11 13.06 -4.90
C ILE A 74 0.57 13.65 -3.66
N VAL A 75 1.79 13.21 -3.37
CA VAL A 75 2.53 13.68 -2.20
C VAL A 75 2.75 15.19 -2.25
N GLU A 76 3.23 15.70 -3.38
CA GLU A 76 3.51 17.12 -3.58
C GLU A 76 2.26 17.92 -3.95
N GLY A 77 1.44 17.40 -4.88
CA GLY A 77 0.30 18.12 -5.44
C GLY A 77 -0.96 18.12 -4.57
N TRP A 78 -1.20 17.07 -3.79
CA TRP A 78 -2.39 16.97 -2.96
C TRP A 78 -2.10 17.20 -1.48
N TYR A 79 -1.02 16.60 -0.95
CA TYR A 79 -0.66 16.73 0.47
C TYR A 79 0.30 17.88 0.76
N GLY A 80 0.90 18.52 -0.26
CA GLY A 80 1.84 19.63 -0.09
C GLY A 80 3.09 19.23 0.70
N GLN A 81 3.50 17.97 0.61
CA GLN A 81 4.68 17.43 1.29
C GLN A 81 5.81 17.17 0.28
N PRO A 82 7.07 17.29 0.67
CA PRO A 82 8.18 16.93 -0.20
C PRO A 82 8.17 15.42 -0.48
N TRP A 83 8.47 15.02 -1.71
CA TRP A 83 8.61 13.60 -2.07
C TRP A 83 9.72 12.90 -1.28
N GLY A 84 10.85 13.57 -1.05
CA GLY A 84 11.98 13.07 -0.27
C GLY A 84 12.58 11.77 -0.80
N LYS A 85 13.01 10.92 0.11
CA LYS A 85 13.61 9.61 -0.16
C LYS A 85 12.69 8.50 0.37
N PRO A 86 11.78 7.94 -0.42
CA PRO A 86 10.73 7.03 0.04
C PRO A 86 11.22 5.85 0.87
N TYR A 87 12.37 5.26 0.52
CA TYR A 87 12.99 4.17 1.28
C TYR A 87 13.21 4.54 2.76
N TYR A 88 13.84 5.70 3.00
CA TYR A 88 14.11 6.17 4.36
C TYR A 88 12.86 6.67 5.05
N HIS A 89 11.96 7.30 4.31
CA HIS A 89 10.67 7.75 4.84
C HIS A 89 9.85 6.56 5.37
N ILE A 90 9.72 5.47 4.59
CA ILE A 90 9.07 4.22 5.05
C ILE A 90 9.75 3.71 6.33
N LYS A 91 11.09 3.61 6.32
CA LYS A 91 11.86 3.08 7.45
C LYS A 91 11.63 3.88 8.72
N ASP A 92 11.76 5.20 8.63
CA ASP A 92 11.58 6.10 9.78
C ASP A 92 10.12 6.03 10.29
N TYR A 93 9.16 6.06 9.37
CA TYR A 93 7.74 6.05 9.68
C TYR A 93 7.33 4.77 10.45
N VAL A 94 7.67 3.61 9.92
CA VAL A 94 7.35 2.31 10.56
C VAL A 94 8.06 2.18 11.91
N THR A 95 9.33 2.61 11.99
CA THR A 95 10.09 2.59 13.25
C THR A 95 9.42 3.44 14.31
N ILE A 96 8.99 4.66 13.96
CA ILE A 96 8.30 5.54 14.91
C ILE A 96 6.96 4.95 15.32
N MET A 97 6.16 4.43 14.38
CA MET A 97 4.88 3.79 14.70
C MET A 97 5.05 2.65 15.70
N LYS A 98 6.00 1.74 15.46
CA LYS A 98 6.29 0.62 16.37
C LYS A 98 6.72 1.12 17.76
N LYS A 99 7.55 2.17 17.86
CA LYS A 99 7.91 2.79 19.15
C LYS A 99 6.69 3.38 19.89
N VAL A 100 5.81 4.06 19.17
CA VAL A 100 4.57 4.62 19.74
C VAL A 100 3.67 3.52 20.30
N LEU A 101 3.43 2.44 19.52
CA LEU A 101 2.58 1.32 19.90
C LEU A 101 3.15 0.54 21.09
N ARG A 102 4.44 0.22 21.07
CA ARG A 102 5.11 -0.53 22.16
C ARG A 102 5.18 0.23 23.47
N ARG A 103 5.24 1.53 23.40
CA ARG A 103 5.21 2.37 24.61
C ARG A 103 6.29 2.00 25.65
N GLU A 104 7.45 1.55 25.25
CA GLU A 104 8.54 1.18 26.14
C GLU A 104 9.13 2.42 26.82
N GLU A 105 9.45 3.46 26.03
CA GLU A 105 10.06 4.71 26.44
C GLU A 105 9.47 5.92 25.70
N PRO A 106 9.77 7.17 26.13
CA PRO A 106 9.46 8.35 25.32
C PRO A 106 10.12 8.28 23.95
N VAL A 107 9.37 8.58 22.90
CA VAL A 107 9.80 8.36 21.51
C VAL A 107 10.88 9.37 21.12
N ILE A 108 12.09 8.86 20.87
CA ILE A 108 13.20 9.56 20.23
C ILE A 108 13.51 8.81 18.93
N HIS A 109 13.66 9.54 17.84
CA HIS A 109 14.05 8.99 16.55
C HIS A 109 14.90 9.99 15.76
N GLU A 110 16.09 9.59 15.37
CA GLU A 110 16.99 10.35 14.51
C GLU A 110 17.04 9.64 13.16
N GLY A 111 16.07 9.99 12.29
CA GLY A 111 15.94 9.41 10.97
C GLY A 111 16.52 10.29 9.87
N LYS A 112 16.53 9.76 8.66
CA LYS A 112 16.97 10.54 7.48
C LYS A 112 15.87 11.43 6.90
N GLU A 113 14.63 11.09 7.12
CA GLU A 113 13.46 11.83 6.63
C GLU A 113 12.59 12.33 7.79
N ILE A 114 12.56 11.63 8.93
CA ILE A 114 11.75 12.04 10.08
C ILE A 114 12.60 11.97 11.34
N SER A 115 12.64 13.07 12.10
CA SER A 115 13.23 13.10 13.44
C SER A 115 12.21 13.50 14.48
N LEU A 116 12.24 12.87 15.64
CA LEU A 116 11.42 13.19 16.80
C LEU A 116 12.30 13.27 18.07
N PRO A 117 12.25 14.39 18.86
CA PRO A 117 11.55 15.64 18.53
C PRO A 117 12.06 16.29 17.24
N PHE A 118 11.22 17.13 16.61
CA PHE A 118 11.64 17.90 15.45
C PHE A 118 12.66 18.98 15.83
N ILE A 119 13.79 19.01 15.11
CA ILE A 119 14.92 19.91 15.33
C ILE A 119 15.33 20.71 14.07
N GLY A 120 14.54 20.63 13.02
CA GLY A 120 14.78 21.31 11.74
C GLY A 120 14.42 22.80 11.77
N ASP A 121 14.50 23.42 10.58
CA ASP A 121 14.14 24.84 10.40
C ASP A 121 12.70 25.08 10.85
N GLY A 122 12.50 26.17 11.61
CA GLY A 122 11.20 26.51 12.22
C GLY A 122 10.94 25.84 13.57
N ALA A 123 11.82 25.00 14.10
CA ALA A 123 11.69 24.46 15.45
C ALA A 123 11.87 25.56 16.51
N MET A 124 11.00 25.58 17.52
CA MET A 124 11.17 26.46 18.69
C MET A 124 12.21 25.94 19.70
N GLY A 125 12.71 24.72 19.53
CA GLY A 125 13.65 24.07 20.46
C GLY A 125 13.05 23.62 21.79
N VAL A 126 11.73 23.66 21.96
CA VAL A 126 11.01 23.26 23.19
C VAL A 126 10.36 21.88 23.09
N GLY A 127 10.48 21.23 21.92
CA GLY A 127 10.00 19.87 21.72
C GLY A 127 10.70 18.89 22.68
N LYS A 128 9.91 18.01 23.30
CA LYS A 128 10.43 16.96 24.18
C LYS A 128 9.90 15.60 23.74
N PRO A 129 10.65 14.51 23.98
CA PRO A 129 10.17 13.16 23.78
C PRO A 129 8.90 12.90 24.57
N LEU A 130 7.90 12.31 23.91
CA LEU A 130 6.63 11.94 24.53
C LEU A 130 6.43 10.43 24.45
N LYS A 131 5.71 9.89 25.43
CA LYS A 131 5.26 8.51 25.49
C LYS A 131 3.75 8.48 25.43
N SER A 132 3.16 7.58 24.68
CA SER A 132 1.70 7.42 24.66
C SER A 132 1.14 7.28 26.07
N ILE A 133 0.06 7.98 26.37
CA ILE A 133 -0.63 7.86 27.67
C ILE A 133 -1.55 6.65 27.75
N LEU A 134 -1.96 6.08 26.61
CA LEU A 134 -2.83 4.89 26.53
C LEU A 134 -1.99 3.64 26.33
N HIS A 135 -2.39 2.56 26.99
CA HIS A 135 -1.88 1.21 26.75
C HIS A 135 -2.63 0.61 25.56
N MET A 136 -2.01 0.70 24.40
CA MET A 136 -2.53 0.20 23.13
C MET A 136 -2.02 -1.22 22.86
N ASN A 137 -2.63 -1.91 21.89
CA ASN A 137 -2.09 -3.15 21.36
C ASN A 137 -0.73 -2.88 20.68
N PRO A 138 0.39 -3.43 21.18
CA PRO A 138 1.71 -3.20 20.61
C PRO A 138 1.96 -3.98 19.31
N ASP A 139 1.13 -5.02 19.07
CA ASP A 139 1.35 -6.03 18.03
C ASP A 139 0.37 -5.88 16.85
N ILE A 140 -0.16 -4.66 16.64
CA ILE A 140 -0.95 -4.39 15.43
C ILE A 140 -0.07 -4.61 14.20
N PRO A 141 -0.43 -5.54 13.31
CA PRO A 141 0.37 -5.83 12.12
C PRO A 141 0.49 -4.61 11.20
N ILE A 142 1.72 -4.29 10.78
CA ILE A 142 2.01 -3.23 9.81
C ILE A 142 2.40 -3.88 8.50
N TRP A 143 1.62 -3.61 7.45
CA TRP A 143 1.86 -4.11 6.10
C TRP A 143 2.25 -2.95 5.18
N LEU A 144 3.10 -3.22 4.18
CA LEU A 144 3.59 -2.16 3.30
C LEU A 144 3.21 -2.41 1.83
N GLY A 145 2.66 -1.36 1.21
CA GLY A 145 2.43 -1.28 -0.23
C GLY A 145 3.69 -0.80 -0.94
N THR A 146 4.51 -1.73 -1.44
CA THR A 146 5.78 -1.45 -2.12
C THR A 146 5.92 -2.31 -3.37
N GLY A 147 6.83 -1.96 -4.30
CA GLY A 147 6.95 -2.68 -5.57
C GLY A 147 8.34 -2.67 -6.20
N MET A 148 9.31 -1.93 -5.65
CA MET A 148 10.69 -1.92 -6.15
C MET A 148 11.57 -2.84 -5.30
N GLU A 149 12.61 -3.43 -5.88
CA GLU A 149 13.50 -4.37 -5.19
C GLU A 149 13.92 -3.89 -3.80
N SER A 150 14.48 -2.68 -3.71
CA SER A 150 14.98 -2.14 -2.43
C SER A 150 13.87 -1.97 -1.38
N THR A 151 12.67 -1.58 -1.81
CA THR A 151 11.54 -1.36 -0.89
C THR A 151 10.80 -2.65 -0.55
N VAL A 152 10.79 -3.67 -1.42
CA VAL A 152 10.27 -5.00 -1.08
C VAL A 152 11.19 -5.71 -0.08
N LYS A 153 12.51 -5.64 -0.28
CA LYS A 153 13.49 -6.11 0.72
C LYS A 153 13.29 -5.44 2.07
N LEU A 154 13.13 -4.11 2.07
CA LEU A 154 12.85 -3.37 3.29
C LEU A 154 11.52 -3.80 3.93
N THR A 155 10.47 -4.02 3.12
CA THR A 155 9.17 -4.49 3.61
C THR A 155 9.30 -5.80 4.38
N ALA A 156 9.97 -6.80 3.80
CA ALA A 156 10.20 -8.08 4.45
C ALA A 156 11.06 -7.94 5.72
N GLU A 157 12.02 -6.99 5.74
CA GLU A 157 12.86 -6.71 6.90
C GLU A 157 12.05 -6.14 8.08
N ILE A 158 11.22 -5.10 7.84
CA ILE A 158 10.65 -4.27 8.93
C ILE A 158 9.15 -4.43 9.15
N ALA A 159 8.41 -5.01 8.21
CA ALA A 159 6.95 -5.14 8.27
C ALA A 159 6.50 -6.58 8.55
N ASP A 160 5.22 -6.75 8.77
CA ASP A 160 4.58 -8.02 9.10
C ASP A 160 3.87 -8.63 7.88
N GLY A 161 3.73 -7.84 6.81
CA GLY A 161 3.17 -8.29 5.54
C GLY A 161 3.40 -7.30 4.39
N TRP A 162 3.04 -7.76 3.20
CA TRP A 162 3.23 -7.03 1.96
C TRP A 162 1.93 -6.93 1.15
N LEU A 163 1.65 -5.73 0.66
CA LEU A 163 0.55 -5.39 -0.23
C LEU A 163 1.13 -5.06 -1.62
N PRO A 164 1.40 -6.08 -2.44
CA PRO A 164 2.02 -5.89 -3.76
C PRO A 164 1.08 -5.21 -4.75
N LEU A 165 1.66 -4.37 -5.60
CA LEU A 165 0.98 -3.88 -6.78
C LEU A 165 1.22 -4.84 -7.95
N GLY A 166 0.17 -5.52 -8.42
CA GLY A 166 0.22 -6.37 -9.60
C GLY A 166 1.02 -7.66 -9.44
N LEU A 167 0.99 -8.25 -8.24
CA LEU A 167 1.49 -9.60 -8.03
C LEU A 167 0.53 -10.60 -8.68
N VAL A 168 1.08 -11.43 -9.52
CA VAL A 168 0.39 -12.56 -10.16
C VAL A 168 1.30 -13.80 -10.03
N PRO A 169 0.75 -15.04 -10.17
CA PRO A 169 1.57 -16.23 -10.05
C PRO A 169 2.79 -16.22 -10.98
N GLU A 170 2.61 -15.72 -12.20
CA GLU A 170 3.63 -15.70 -13.26
C GLU A 170 4.84 -14.80 -12.94
N ASN A 171 4.70 -13.83 -12.04
CA ASN A 171 5.80 -12.93 -11.67
C ASN A 171 6.31 -13.10 -10.23
N PHE A 172 5.81 -14.07 -9.48
CA PHE A 172 6.21 -14.29 -8.08
C PHE A 172 7.71 -14.57 -7.93
N ASP A 173 8.28 -15.33 -8.85
CA ASP A 173 9.70 -15.65 -8.85
C ASP A 173 10.63 -14.42 -8.94
N THR A 174 10.14 -13.30 -9.46
CA THR A 174 10.86 -12.03 -9.45
C THR A 174 10.94 -11.44 -8.04
N TYR A 175 9.90 -11.58 -7.24
CA TYR A 175 9.81 -10.97 -5.92
C TYR A 175 10.34 -11.86 -4.80
N LYS A 176 10.24 -13.17 -4.96
CA LYS A 176 10.65 -14.14 -3.94
C LYS A 176 12.08 -13.93 -3.42
N PRO A 177 13.13 -13.75 -4.27
CA PRO A 177 14.48 -13.48 -3.77
C PRO A 177 14.61 -12.19 -2.98
N TRP A 178 13.78 -11.18 -3.30
CA TRP A 178 13.78 -9.91 -2.57
C TRP A 178 13.15 -10.06 -1.18
N ILE A 179 12.06 -10.83 -1.09
CA ILE A 179 11.40 -11.16 0.17
C ILE A 179 12.35 -11.97 1.04
N ASP A 180 12.91 -13.05 0.50
CA ASP A 180 13.84 -13.93 1.22
C ASP A 180 15.03 -13.14 1.81
N ALA A 181 15.65 -12.26 1.02
CA ALA A 181 16.76 -11.42 1.48
C ALA A 181 16.37 -10.45 2.62
N GLY A 182 15.15 -9.92 2.59
CA GLY A 182 14.65 -9.06 3.66
C GLY A 182 14.34 -9.83 4.94
N LEU A 183 13.74 -11.01 4.82
CA LEU A 183 13.45 -11.90 5.94
C LEU A 183 14.74 -12.41 6.59
N GLU A 184 15.70 -12.87 5.80
CA GLU A 184 17.02 -13.31 6.30
C GLU A 184 17.72 -12.20 7.10
N LYS A 185 17.73 -10.98 6.56
CA LYS A 185 18.31 -9.82 7.26
C LYS A 185 17.66 -9.53 8.59
N ALA A 186 16.36 -9.79 8.74
CA ALA A 186 15.59 -9.59 9.96
C ALA A 186 15.60 -10.81 10.90
N GLY A 187 16.18 -11.93 10.50
CA GLY A 187 16.10 -13.20 11.22
C GLY A 187 14.67 -13.77 11.29
N LYS A 188 13.84 -13.47 10.28
CA LYS A 188 12.46 -13.93 10.15
C LYS A 188 12.36 -15.14 9.22
N THR A 189 11.26 -15.86 9.32
CA THR A 189 10.88 -16.94 8.38
C THR A 189 9.65 -16.53 7.57
N SER A 190 9.40 -17.24 6.47
CA SER A 190 8.22 -17.03 5.62
C SER A 190 6.89 -17.16 6.38
N ASP A 191 6.84 -17.99 7.41
CA ASP A 191 5.63 -18.21 8.21
C ASP A 191 5.20 -16.98 9.03
N SER A 192 6.11 -16.03 9.23
CA SER A 192 5.86 -14.77 9.96
C SER A 192 5.55 -13.59 9.04
N PHE A 193 5.38 -13.84 7.73
CA PHE A 193 5.22 -12.77 6.73
C PHE A 193 4.12 -13.11 5.72
N GLU A 194 3.09 -12.29 5.67
CA GLU A 194 1.96 -12.51 4.79
C GLU A 194 2.04 -11.63 3.51
N CYS A 195 1.57 -12.16 2.39
CA CYS A 195 1.43 -11.42 1.13
C CYS A 195 -0.05 -11.44 0.69
N GLN A 196 -0.62 -10.27 0.44
CA GLN A 196 -2.00 -10.11 -0.03
C GLN A 196 -2.02 -9.69 -1.49
N ALA A 197 -2.12 -10.64 -2.41
CA ALA A 197 -2.38 -10.32 -3.81
C ALA A 197 -3.82 -9.83 -4.00
N MET A 198 -4.01 -8.87 -4.91
CA MET A 198 -5.34 -8.38 -5.30
C MET A 198 -5.72 -8.99 -6.64
N SER A 199 -6.95 -9.45 -6.74
CA SER A 199 -7.52 -9.94 -7.99
C SER A 199 -8.97 -9.48 -8.14
N ASN A 200 -9.36 -9.11 -9.35
CA ASN A 200 -10.76 -8.88 -9.68
C ASN A 200 -11.47 -10.21 -9.92
N VAL A 201 -12.68 -10.36 -9.37
CA VAL A 201 -13.51 -11.54 -9.58
C VAL A 201 -14.76 -11.13 -10.37
N ILE A 202 -14.93 -11.66 -11.57
CA ILE A 202 -16.09 -11.41 -12.43
C ILE A 202 -16.71 -12.74 -12.86
N ILE A 203 -17.88 -13.05 -12.32
CA ILE A 203 -18.62 -14.25 -12.68
C ILE A 203 -19.44 -13.97 -13.94
N THR A 204 -19.07 -14.60 -15.05
CA THR A 204 -19.71 -14.43 -16.36
C THR A 204 -19.42 -15.62 -17.26
N ASP A 205 -20.32 -15.92 -18.19
CA ASP A 205 -20.08 -16.88 -19.27
C ASP A 205 -19.33 -16.24 -20.45
N ASP A 206 -19.41 -14.91 -20.61
CA ASP A 206 -18.68 -14.13 -21.59
C ASP A 206 -17.39 -13.56 -20.96
N VAL A 207 -16.31 -14.34 -21.04
CA VAL A 207 -15.00 -13.97 -20.49
C VAL A 207 -14.47 -12.70 -21.15
N LYS A 208 -14.62 -12.56 -22.48
CA LYS A 208 -14.13 -11.39 -23.20
C LYS A 208 -14.80 -10.10 -22.72
N ALA A 209 -16.12 -10.10 -22.60
CA ALA A 209 -16.85 -8.97 -22.07
C ALA A 209 -16.50 -8.68 -20.61
N GLY A 210 -16.17 -9.71 -19.82
CA GLY A 210 -15.68 -9.56 -18.45
C GLY A 210 -14.34 -8.84 -18.38
N LEU A 211 -13.36 -9.24 -19.20
CA LEU A 211 -12.05 -8.60 -19.31
C LEU A 211 -12.19 -7.15 -19.80
N ASP A 212 -12.96 -6.91 -20.85
CA ASP A 212 -13.14 -5.57 -21.41
C ASP A 212 -13.67 -4.54 -20.40
N ARG A 213 -14.42 -4.97 -19.37
CA ARG A 213 -14.89 -4.07 -18.30
C ARG A 213 -13.77 -3.50 -17.45
N MET A 214 -12.62 -4.18 -17.33
CA MET A 214 -11.50 -3.74 -16.51
C MET A 214 -10.55 -2.79 -17.26
N LYS A 215 -10.45 -2.93 -18.57
CA LYS A 215 -9.51 -2.20 -19.42
C LYS A 215 -9.53 -0.67 -19.28
N PRO A 216 -10.69 0.02 -19.15
CA PRO A 216 -10.71 1.46 -18.93
C PRO A 216 -9.98 1.89 -17.65
N GLY A 217 -10.13 1.10 -16.56
CA GLY A 217 -9.41 1.32 -15.30
C GLY A 217 -7.91 1.13 -15.47
N ILE A 218 -7.48 0.06 -16.14
CA ILE A 218 -6.07 -0.21 -16.41
C ILE A 218 -5.46 0.89 -17.26
N ALA A 219 -6.13 1.30 -18.34
CA ALA A 219 -5.67 2.40 -19.18
C ALA A 219 -5.53 3.72 -18.41
N LEU A 220 -6.43 4.01 -17.47
CA LEU A 220 -6.34 5.16 -16.56
C LEU A 220 -5.08 5.07 -15.69
N TYR A 221 -4.87 3.93 -15.02
CA TYR A 221 -3.74 3.78 -14.10
C TYR A 221 -2.40 3.75 -14.81
N VAL A 222 -2.28 2.99 -15.89
CA VAL A 222 -1.05 2.89 -16.70
C VAL A 222 -0.76 4.19 -17.46
N GLY A 223 -1.80 4.82 -18.02
CA GLY A 223 -1.68 5.99 -18.87
C GLY A 223 -1.72 7.33 -18.15
N GLY A 224 -2.53 7.48 -17.10
CA GLY A 224 -2.91 8.78 -16.53
C GLY A 224 -2.68 9.01 -15.05
N MET A 225 -2.53 7.98 -14.22
CA MET A 225 -2.43 8.15 -12.76
C MET A 225 -1.05 8.58 -12.25
N GLY A 226 0.00 8.42 -13.04
CA GLY A 226 1.35 8.84 -12.70
C GLY A 226 1.85 10.00 -13.57
N HIS A 227 2.99 10.56 -13.19
CA HIS A 227 3.73 11.45 -14.06
C HIS A 227 4.28 10.67 -15.26
N LYS A 228 4.45 11.33 -16.43
CA LYS A 228 4.96 10.70 -17.66
C LYS A 228 6.25 9.90 -17.41
N SER A 229 7.15 10.44 -16.60
CA SER A 229 8.45 9.81 -16.27
C SER A 229 8.44 8.95 -14.99
N LYS A 230 7.33 8.89 -14.25
CA LYS A 230 7.22 8.16 -12.99
C LYS A 230 5.79 7.66 -12.78
N ASN A 231 5.55 6.43 -13.20
CA ASN A 231 4.24 5.78 -13.06
C ASN A 231 4.43 4.32 -12.61
N PHE A 232 4.13 4.04 -11.37
CA PHE A 232 4.32 2.70 -10.78
C PHE A 232 3.44 1.63 -11.44
N HIS A 233 2.25 1.99 -11.94
CA HIS A 233 1.37 1.05 -12.66
C HIS A 233 1.94 0.70 -14.03
N LYS A 234 2.50 1.68 -14.74
CA LYS A 234 3.22 1.44 -15.99
C LYS A 234 4.44 0.56 -15.75
N GLU A 235 5.27 0.92 -14.76
CA GLU A 235 6.46 0.16 -14.38
C GLU A 235 6.12 -1.30 -13.98
N MET A 236 4.98 -1.51 -13.33
CA MET A 236 4.48 -2.84 -12.99
C MET A 236 4.09 -3.62 -14.26
N MET A 237 3.37 -3.00 -15.20
CA MET A 237 2.98 -3.62 -16.46
C MET A 237 4.21 -4.02 -17.31
N VAL A 238 5.25 -3.16 -17.34
CA VAL A 238 6.55 -3.48 -17.97
C VAL A 238 7.20 -4.70 -17.31
N ARG A 239 7.23 -4.77 -15.97
CA ARG A 239 7.82 -5.93 -15.25
C ARG A 239 7.07 -7.23 -15.51
N ARG A 240 5.78 -7.16 -15.84
CA ARG A 240 4.99 -8.35 -16.25
C ARG A 240 5.19 -8.74 -17.72
N GLY A 241 6.13 -8.10 -18.45
CA GLY A 241 6.45 -8.43 -19.83
C GLY A 241 5.65 -7.68 -20.89
N PHE A 242 4.78 -6.71 -20.50
CA PHE A 242 3.91 -5.97 -21.42
C PHE A 242 4.41 -4.54 -21.69
N GLY A 243 5.73 -4.37 -21.86
CA GLY A 243 6.37 -3.07 -22.02
C GLY A 243 5.83 -2.25 -23.19
N ASP A 244 5.73 -2.85 -24.38
CA ASP A 244 5.25 -2.17 -25.60
C ASP A 244 3.79 -1.70 -25.44
N ALA A 245 2.95 -2.52 -24.83
CA ALA A 245 1.56 -2.16 -24.53
C ALA A 245 1.50 -1.01 -23.52
N ALA A 246 2.32 -1.05 -22.47
CA ALA A 246 2.38 0.00 -21.46
C ALA A 246 2.80 1.37 -22.04
N GLU A 247 3.79 1.39 -22.94
CA GLU A 247 4.18 2.61 -23.67
C GLU A 247 3.04 3.12 -24.54
N ARG A 248 2.43 2.24 -25.32
CA ARG A 248 1.33 2.59 -26.23
C ARG A 248 0.13 3.15 -25.47
N ILE A 249 -0.27 2.52 -24.36
CA ILE A 249 -1.37 2.99 -23.52
C ILE A 249 -1.07 4.38 -22.99
N GLN A 250 0.13 4.64 -22.47
CA GLN A 250 0.49 5.96 -21.95
C GLN A 250 0.50 7.04 -23.03
N GLU A 251 1.08 6.77 -24.21
CA GLU A 251 1.04 7.71 -25.34
C GLU A 251 -0.39 8.11 -25.70
N LEU A 252 -1.26 7.12 -25.92
CA LEU A 252 -2.65 7.34 -26.32
C LEU A 252 -3.43 8.09 -25.24
N TYR A 253 -3.24 7.70 -23.98
CA TYR A 253 -3.95 8.33 -22.85
C TYR A 253 -3.56 9.80 -22.69
N LEU A 254 -2.26 10.13 -22.75
CA LEU A 254 -1.75 11.50 -22.66
C LEU A 254 -2.17 12.33 -23.88
N ALA A 255 -2.34 11.72 -25.05
CA ALA A 255 -2.92 12.34 -26.24
C ALA A 255 -4.46 12.50 -26.16
N LYS A 256 -5.10 12.19 -25.02
CA LYS A 256 -6.55 12.21 -24.77
C LYS A 256 -7.35 11.23 -25.64
N ARG A 257 -6.69 10.25 -26.25
CA ARG A 257 -7.27 9.15 -27.05
C ARG A 257 -7.61 7.97 -26.12
N LYS A 258 -8.51 8.19 -25.16
CA LYS A 258 -8.77 7.24 -24.05
C LYS A 258 -9.35 5.91 -24.51
N ASP A 259 -10.23 5.93 -25.50
CA ASP A 259 -10.85 4.70 -26.03
C ASP A 259 -9.80 3.82 -26.73
N GLU A 260 -8.88 4.43 -27.47
CA GLU A 260 -7.78 3.70 -28.09
C GLU A 260 -6.75 3.20 -27.06
N ALA A 261 -6.50 3.97 -25.99
CA ALA A 261 -5.68 3.52 -24.88
C ALA A 261 -6.31 2.31 -24.18
N THR A 262 -7.64 2.31 -24.01
CA THR A 262 -8.40 1.18 -23.46
C THR A 262 -8.30 -0.05 -24.38
N ALA A 263 -8.45 0.13 -25.68
CA ALA A 263 -8.31 -0.96 -26.66
C ALA A 263 -6.89 -1.53 -26.76
N ALA A 264 -5.88 -0.76 -26.37
CA ALA A 264 -4.48 -1.19 -26.37
C ALA A 264 -4.12 -2.08 -25.17
N VAL A 265 -5.01 -2.27 -24.17
CA VAL A 265 -4.78 -3.17 -23.03
C VAL A 265 -4.92 -4.62 -23.49
N PRO A 266 -3.86 -5.46 -23.38
CA PRO A 266 -3.91 -6.85 -23.77
C PRO A 266 -4.84 -7.68 -22.86
N ASP A 267 -5.66 -8.56 -23.47
CA ASP A 267 -6.52 -9.47 -22.70
C ASP A 267 -5.70 -10.38 -21.75
N GLU A 268 -4.53 -10.83 -22.19
CA GLU A 268 -3.63 -11.67 -21.39
C GLU A 268 -3.17 -10.95 -20.11
N PHE A 269 -2.88 -9.65 -20.18
CA PHE A 269 -2.50 -8.88 -18.99
C PHE A 269 -3.63 -8.84 -17.95
N ASP A 270 -4.87 -8.68 -18.42
CA ASP A 270 -6.05 -8.69 -17.56
C ASP A 270 -6.30 -10.07 -16.96
N ASP A 271 -6.27 -11.12 -17.79
CA ASP A 271 -6.58 -12.49 -17.39
C ASP A 271 -5.58 -13.04 -16.33
N GLN A 272 -4.30 -12.69 -16.43
CA GLN A 272 -3.31 -13.03 -15.40
C GLN A 272 -3.63 -12.39 -14.03
N GLY A 273 -4.24 -11.21 -14.01
CA GLY A 273 -4.51 -10.44 -12.79
C GLY A 273 -5.94 -10.56 -12.26
N ALA A 274 -6.78 -11.40 -12.87
CA ALA A 274 -8.19 -11.50 -12.54
C ALA A 274 -8.73 -12.93 -12.62
N LEU A 275 -9.83 -13.18 -11.93
CA LEU A 275 -10.61 -14.40 -12.02
C LEU A 275 -11.91 -14.09 -12.77
N VAL A 276 -11.89 -14.25 -14.10
CA VAL A 276 -13.04 -13.96 -14.97
C VAL A 276 -13.53 -15.23 -15.60
N GLY A 277 -14.80 -15.59 -15.39
CA GLY A 277 -15.39 -16.80 -15.94
C GLY A 277 -16.65 -17.23 -15.19
N ASN A 278 -17.16 -18.40 -15.54
CA ASN A 278 -18.24 -19.02 -14.78
C ASN A 278 -17.69 -19.65 -13.47
N LYS A 279 -18.58 -20.16 -12.63
CA LYS A 279 -18.19 -20.72 -11.31
C LYS A 279 -17.29 -21.98 -11.39
N ALA A 280 -17.13 -22.56 -12.56
CA ALA A 280 -16.29 -23.75 -12.76
C ALA A 280 -14.86 -23.40 -13.22
N ARG A 281 -14.61 -22.18 -13.67
CA ARG A 281 -13.28 -21.66 -14.00
C ARG A 281 -12.60 -21.14 -12.73
#